data_6dff1e52e1bfb722a128b37f4888dcab
#
_entry.id   6dff1e52e1bfb722a128b37f4888dcab
#
_cell.length_a   1.000
_cell.length_b   1.000
_cell.length_c   1.000
_cell.angle_alpha   90.00
_cell.angle_beta   90.00
_cell.angle_gamma   90.00
#
_symmetry.space_group_name_H-M   'P 1'
#
loop_
_entity.id
_entity.type
_entity.pdbx_description
1 polymer ?
#
loop_
_entity_poly.entity_id
_entity_poly.type
_entity_poly.pdbx_seq_one_letter_code
_entity_poly.pdbx_strand_id
1 'polypeptide(L)'
;TRWLIKLYEKGQAIWHAERFLIRSINPLAAWIEDDRIKAYVDTHGIWSRTSANQRIEEMIDWMHTRRVVLLIDDAHKLTGRKLDIAIRLCREAHVLCVSASAEQNIPITLRMLIDSRNPQRVLLQSDAAYDMTGVVLWLFILAAISVGWWQLAAVVGGARVLAGGRRAAKQT
;
A
#
# COMPACT_ATOMS: atom_id res chain seq x y z
N THR A 1 2.43 3.37 1.36
CA THR A 1 2.96 2.33 2.24
C THR A 1 3.53 2.90 3.54
N ARG A 2 4.69 3.60 3.53
CA ARG A 2 5.27 4.19 4.76
C ARG A 2 4.34 5.18 5.46
N TRP A 3 3.60 5.96 4.71
CA TRP A 3 2.65 6.94 5.25
C TRP A 3 1.50 6.24 5.98
N LEU A 4 0.91 5.19 5.41
CA LEU A 4 -0.19 4.46 6.02
C LEU A 4 0.23 3.74 7.31
N ILE A 5 1.46 3.21 7.35
CA ILE A 5 2.03 2.61 8.56
C ILE A 5 2.19 3.67 9.66
N LYS A 6 2.74 4.84 9.32
CA LYS A 6 2.84 5.97 10.27
C LYS A 6 1.45 6.43 10.76
N LEU A 7 0.46 6.42 9.88
CA LEU A 7 -0.92 6.72 10.23
C LEU A 7 -1.51 5.67 11.17
N TYR A 8 -1.20 4.40 10.96
CA TYR A 8 -1.57 3.32 11.86
C TYR A 8 -0.94 3.48 13.25
N GLU A 9 0.36 3.81 13.32
CA GLU A 9 1.08 3.98 14.58
C GLU A 9 0.63 5.23 15.35
N LYS A 10 0.51 6.36 14.66
CA LYS A 10 0.18 7.67 15.27
C LYS A 10 -1.32 7.96 15.34
N GLY A 11 -2.15 7.22 14.65
CA GLY A 11 -3.59 7.49 14.51
C GLY A 11 -4.39 7.33 15.81
N GLN A 12 -3.78 6.84 16.90
CA GLN A 12 -4.46 6.73 18.19
C GLN A 12 -4.89 8.09 18.75
N ALA A 13 -4.12 9.12 18.48
CA ALA A 13 -4.46 10.49 18.87
C ALA A 13 -5.57 11.11 17.99
N ILE A 14 -5.81 10.55 16.79
CA ILE A 14 -6.77 11.08 15.82
C ILE A 14 -8.11 10.34 15.93
N TRP A 15 -8.05 9.01 16.09
CA TRP A 15 -9.24 8.16 16.15
C TRP A 15 -9.35 7.49 17.51
N HIS A 16 -10.42 7.79 18.22
CA HIS A 16 -10.79 7.06 19.45
C HIS A 16 -11.45 5.72 19.10
N ALA A 17 -10.82 4.95 18.19
CA ALA A 17 -11.35 3.71 17.66
C ALA A 17 -10.23 2.68 17.46
N GLU A 18 -10.58 1.40 17.41
CA GLU A 18 -9.62 0.36 17.11
C GLU A 18 -9.14 0.46 15.67
N ARG A 19 -7.89 0.15 15.40
CA ARG A 19 -7.29 0.25 14.08
C ARG A 19 -6.85 -1.13 13.61
N PHE A 20 -7.20 -1.46 12.39
CA PHE A 20 -6.84 -2.72 11.77
C PHE A 20 -6.12 -2.47 10.45
N LEU A 21 -4.88 -2.94 10.33
CA LEU A 21 -4.04 -2.74 9.15
C LEU A 21 -3.95 -4.02 8.34
N ILE A 22 -4.44 -3.98 7.11
CA ILE A 22 -4.29 -5.02 6.11
C ILE A 22 -3.19 -4.61 5.12
N ARG A 23 -2.18 -5.45 4.98
CA ARG A 23 -1.18 -5.32 3.93
C ARG A 23 -1.45 -6.39 2.88
N SER A 24 -1.72 -5.97 1.65
CA SER A 24 -2.06 -6.89 0.54
C SER A 24 -0.97 -7.90 0.25
N ILE A 25 0.29 -7.54 0.51
CA ILE A 25 1.45 -8.42 0.34
C ILE A 25 1.49 -9.57 1.36
N ASN A 26 0.94 -9.37 2.57
CA ASN A 26 0.96 -10.38 3.60
C ASN A 26 0.03 -11.56 3.24
N PRO A 27 0.36 -12.80 3.65
CA PRO A 27 -0.54 -13.92 3.50
C PRO A 27 -1.83 -13.69 4.30
N LEU A 28 -2.93 -14.31 3.88
CA LEU A 28 -4.23 -14.19 4.55
C LEU A 28 -4.18 -14.64 6.02
N ALA A 29 -3.37 -15.66 6.33
CA ALA A 29 -3.16 -16.11 7.69
C ALA A 29 -2.69 -14.98 8.63
N ALA A 30 -1.79 -14.11 8.14
CA ALA A 30 -1.29 -12.99 8.93
C ALA A 30 -2.35 -11.90 9.21
N TRP A 31 -3.46 -11.86 8.47
CA TRP A 31 -4.58 -10.95 8.78
C TRP A 31 -5.44 -11.50 9.91
N ILE A 32 -5.56 -12.83 9.98
CA ILE A 32 -6.42 -13.52 10.92
C ILE A 32 -5.73 -13.68 12.29
N GLU A 33 -4.40 -13.79 12.32
CA GLU A 33 -3.60 -14.02 13.54
C GLU A 33 -3.36 -12.75 14.36
N ASP A 34 -4.34 -11.86 14.47
CA ASP A 34 -4.30 -10.70 15.36
C ASP A 34 -4.73 -11.12 16.78
N ASP A 35 -3.95 -10.73 17.79
CA ASP A 35 -4.22 -11.13 19.18
C ASP A 35 -5.55 -10.59 19.72
N ARG A 36 -6.03 -9.47 19.18
CA ARG A 36 -7.35 -8.91 19.54
C ARG A 36 -8.48 -9.77 19.03
N ILE A 37 -8.34 -10.34 17.82
CA ILE A 37 -9.31 -11.26 17.24
C ILE A 37 -9.29 -12.58 18.01
N LYS A 38 -8.10 -13.08 18.38
CA LYS A 38 -7.97 -14.27 19.22
C LYS A 38 -8.69 -14.06 20.56
N ALA A 39 -8.41 -12.95 21.24
CA ALA A 39 -9.06 -12.61 22.50
C ALA A 39 -10.59 -12.52 22.35
N TYR A 40 -11.08 -11.96 21.24
CA TYR A 40 -12.51 -11.91 20.96
C TYR A 40 -13.12 -13.31 20.80
N VAL A 41 -12.48 -14.18 20.02
CA VAL A 41 -12.95 -15.57 19.82
C VAL A 41 -12.92 -16.35 21.13
N ASP A 42 -11.89 -16.18 21.94
CA ASP A 42 -11.75 -16.89 23.22
C ASP A 42 -12.80 -16.47 24.28
N THR A 43 -13.55 -15.39 24.04
CA THR A 43 -14.69 -15.02 24.92
C THR A 43 -15.91 -15.93 24.75
N HIS A 44 -16.08 -16.57 23.57
CA HIS A 44 -17.26 -17.40 23.26
C HIS A 44 -16.91 -18.73 22.58
N GLY A 45 -15.61 -19.01 22.39
CA GLY A 45 -15.09 -20.22 21.75
C GLY A 45 -13.67 -20.53 22.16
N ILE A 46 -13.01 -21.39 21.38
CA ILE A 46 -11.61 -21.75 21.59
C ILE A 46 -10.86 -21.54 20.25
N TRP A 47 -9.98 -20.56 20.21
CA TRP A 47 -9.22 -20.22 18.99
C TRP A 47 -8.54 -21.42 18.32
N SER A 48 -7.92 -22.30 19.11
CA SER A 48 -7.19 -23.46 18.56
C SER A 48 -8.10 -24.48 17.85
N ARG A 49 -9.40 -24.49 18.15
CA ARG A 49 -10.39 -25.38 17.51
C ARG A 49 -11.10 -24.75 16.33
N THR A 50 -10.89 -23.45 16.09
CA THR A 50 -11.56 -22.70 15.04
C THR A 50 -10.85 -22.88 13.71
N SER A 51 -11.58 -23.28 12.67
CA SER A 51 -11.03 -23.39 11.31
C SER A 51 -10.67 -22.02 10.71
N ALA A 52 -9.81 -22.00 9.68
CA ALA A 52 -9.41 -20.75 9.02
C ALA A 52 -10.60 -19.96 8.45
N ASN A 53 -11.63 -20.64 7.96
CA ASN A 53 -12.85 -19.99 7.48
C ASN A 53 -13.64 -19.36 8.60
N GLN A 54 -13.82 -20.08 9.70
CA GLN A 54 -14.50 -19.55 10.88
C GLN A 54 -13.76 -18.34 11.45
N ARG A 55 -12.42 -18.36 11.51
CA ARG A 55 -11.63 -17.21 11.95
C ARG A 55 -11.85 -15.96 11.10
N ILE A 56 -12.10 -16.14 9.79
CA ILE A 56 -12.47 -15.01 8.91
C ILE A 56 -13.83 -14.44 9.28
N GLU A 57 -14.81 -15.30 9.54
CA GLU A 57 -16.14 -14.87 9.97
C GLU A 57 -16.08 -14.15 11.32
N GLU A 58 -15.35 -14.70 12.28
CA GLU A 58 -15.12 -14.08 13.59
C GLU A 58 -14.40 -12.70 13.47
N MET A 59 -13.44 -12.59 12.57
CA MET A 59 -12.77 -11.31 12.29
C MET A 59 -13.77 -10.27 11.74
N ILE A 60 -14.68 -10.68 10.86
CA ILE A 60 -15.71 -9.80 10.30
C ILE A 60 -16.71 -9.40 11.39
N ASP A 61 -17.13 -10.34 12.21
CA ASP A 61 -18.04 -10.10 13.32
C ASP A 61 -17.41 -9.18 14.38
N TRP A 62 -16.15 -9.42 14.71
CA TRP A 62 -15.37 -8.52 15.56
C TRP A 62 -15.35 -7.07 15.02
N MET A 63 -15.21 -6.89 13.70
CA MET A 63 -15.25 -5.55 13.08
C MET A 63 -16.65 -4.94 13.13
N HIS A 64 -17.70 -5.76 12.95
CA HIS A 64 -19.10 -5.32 13.01
C HIS A 64 -19.47 -4.82 14.42
N THR A 65 -19.03 -5.54 15.46
CA THR A 65 -19.38 -5.22 16.85
C THR A 65 -18.58 -4.03 17.42
N ARG A 66 -17.52 -3.59 16.72
CA ARG A 66 -16.61 -2.53 17.18
C ARG A 66 -16.48 -1.40 16.17
N ARG A 67 -16.14 -0.22 16.67
CA ARG A 67 -15.77 0.90 15.79
C ARG A 67 -14.33 0.72 15.32
N VAL A 68 -14.13 0.13 14.16
CA VAL A 68 -12.81 -0.16 13.61
C VAL A 68 -12.48 0.79 12.47
N VAL A 69 -11.27 1.36 12.52
CA VAL A 69 -10.64 2.06 11.39
C VAL A 69 -9.85 1.02 10.60
N LEU A 70 -10.30 0.70 9.41
CA LEU A 70 -9.64 -0.24 8.51
C LEU A 70 -8.65 0.51 7.61
N LEU A 71 -7.39 0.11 7.65
CA LEU A 71 -6.34 0.61 6.77
C LEU A 71 -5.92 -0.50 5.80
N ILE A 72 -5.99 -0.24 4.50
CA ILE A 72 -5.59 -1.20 3.46
C ILE A 72 -4.40 -0.64 2.71
N ASP A 73 -3.27 -1.34 2.81
CA ASP A 73 -2.05 -0.98 2.11
C ASP A 73 -1.93 -1.74 0.79
N ASP A 74 -1.55 -1.02 -0.27
CA ASP A 74 -1.38 -1.56 -1.63
C ASP A 74 -2.65 -2.25 -2.17
N ALA A 75 -3.82 -1.64 -2.04
CA ALA A 75 -5.11 -2.21 -2.43
C ALA A 75 -5.15 -2.73 -3.87
N HIS A 76 -4.33 -2.18 -4.77
CA HIS A 76 -4.20 -2.61 -6.16
C HIS A 76 -3.62 -4.03 -6.32
N LYS A 77 -3.02 -4.59 -5.27
CA LYS A 77 -2.47 -5.97 -5.25
C LYS A 77 -3.46 -7.00 -4.71
N LEU A 78 -4.63 -6.57 -4.27
CA LEU A 78 -5.66 -7.49 -3.77
C LEU A 78 -6.30 -8.25 -4.93
N THR A 79 -6.28 -9.59 -4.84
CA THR A 79 -6.86 -10.48 -5.84
C THR A 79 -7.54 -11.70 -5.21
N GLY A 80 -8.50 -12.29 -5.92
CA GLY A 80 -9.16 -13.54 -5.52
C GLY A 80 -9.74 -13.46 -4.10
N ARG A 81 -9.53 -14.50 -3.30
CA ARG A 81 -10.08 -14.61 -1.95
C ARG A 81 -9.69 -13.46 -1.00
N LYS A 82 -8.48 -12.90 -1.14
CA LYS A 82 -8.06 -11.73 -0.33
C LYS A 82 -8.93 -10.53 -0.65
N LEU A 83 -9.26 -10.31 -1.92
CA LEU A 83 -10.12 -9.22 -2.35
C LEU A 83 -11.54 -9.39 -1.79
N ASP A 84 -12.11 -10.58 -1.86
CA ASP A 84 -13.45 -10.86 -1.35
C ASP A 84 -13.54 -10.59 0.16
N ILE A 85 -12.54 -11.05 0.92
CA ILE A 85 -12.49 -10.80 2.36
C ILE A 85 -12.29 -9.31 2.64
N ALA A 86 -11.40 -8.64 1.91
CA ALA A 86 -11.17 -7.20 2.08
C ALA A 86 -12.46 -6.39 1.80
N ILE A 87 -13.25 -6.76 0.78
CA ILE A 87 -14.53 -6.13 0.48
C ILE A 87 -15.51 -6.30 1.65
N ARG A 88 -15.59 -7.50 2.23
CA ARG A 88 -16.43 -7.76 3.40
C ARG A 88 -16.02 -6.92 4.60
N LEU A 89 -14.72 -6.88 4.91
CA LEU A 89 -14.16 -6.05 5.98
C LEU A 89 -14.41 -4.55 5.74
N CYS A 90 -14.28 -4.10 4.48
CA CYS A 90 -14.59 -2.71 4.12
C CYS A 90 -16.05 -2.35 4.40
N ARG A 91 -16.98 -3.27 4.26
CA ARG A 91 -18.40 -3.01 4.53
C ARG A 91 -18.66 -2.76 6.01
N GLU A 92 -17.98 -3.50 6.87
CA GLU A 92 -18.14 -3.41 8.33
C GLU A 92 -17.29 -2.29 8.96
N ALA A 93 -16.24 -1.83 8.28
CA ALA A 93 -15.37 -0.78 8.80
C ALA A 93 -16.10 0.55 9.01
N HIS A 94 -15.91 1.17 10.18
CA HIS A 94 -16.45 2.49 10.49
C HIS A 94 -15.76 3.59 9.69
N VAL A 95 -14.43 3.55 9.61
CA VAL A 95 -13.60 4.43 8.79
C VAL A 95 -12.73 3.58 7.88
N LEU A 96 -12.57 3.98 6.63
CA LEU A 96 -11.77 3.28 5.63
C LEU A 96 -10.67 4.19 5.10
N CYS A 97 -9.42 3.73 5.22
CA CYS A 97 -8.24 4.36 4.63
C CYS A 97 -7.57 3.38 3.67
N VAL A 98 -7.48 3.73 2.40
CA VAL A 98 -6.93 2.84 1.37
C VAL A 98 -5.76 3.51 0.67
N SER A 99 -4.65 2.80 0.50
CA SER A 99 -3.54 3.22 -0.35
C SER A 99 -3.44 2.37 -1.60
N ALA A 100 -3.11 3.00 -2.72
CA ALA A 100 -2.84 2.34 -3.99
C ALA A 100 -1.79 3.12 -4.79
N SER A 101 -1.11 2.46 -5.73
CA SER A 101 -0.15 3.13 -6.63
C SER A 101 -0.84 4.11 -7.58
N ALA A 102 -2.03 3.76 -8.04
CA ALA A 102 -2.93 4.60 -8.82
C ALA A 102 -4.37 4.13 -8.62
N GLU A 103 -5.32 5.05 -8.64
CA GLU A 103 -6.75 4.74 -8.42
C GLU A 103 -7.30 3.75 -9.45
N GLN A 104 -6.87 3.88 -10.70
CA GLN A 104 -7.28 3.00 -11.80
C GLN A 104 -6.85 1.54 -11.63
N ASN A 105 -5.82 1.29 -10.81
CA ASN A 105 -5.30 -0.05 -10.55
C ASN A 105 -6.05 -0.76 -9.41
N ILE A 106 -6.93 -0.06 -8.69
CA ILE A 106 -7.76 -0.68 -7.65
C ILE A 106 -8.80 -1.58 -8.34
N PRO A 107 -9.01 -2.83 -7.86
CA PRO A 107 -10.05 -3.70 -8.38
C PRO A 107 -11.41 -2.99 -8.41
N ILE A 108 -12.15 -3.13 -9.50
CA ILE A 108 -13.37 -2.35 -9.76
C ILE A 108 -14.42 -2.50 -8.66
N THR A 109 -14.59 -3.70 -8.13
CA THR A 109 -15.54 -3.98 -7.04
C THR A 109 -15.19 -3.23 -5.76
N LEU A 110 -13.90 -3.18 -5.41
CA LEU A 110 -13.41 -2.45 -4.25
C LEU A 110 -13.51 -0.94 -4.48
N ARG A 111 -13.19 -0.46 -5.70
CA ARG A 111 -13.30 0.94 -6.06
C ARG A 111 -14.73 1.45 -5.96
N MET A 112 -15.70 0.71 -6.50
CA MET A 112 -17.12 1.05 -6.37
C MET A 112 -17.57 1.18 -4.90
N LEU A 113 -17.08 0.30 -4.03
CA LEU A 113 -17.38 0.36 -2.59
C LEU A 113 -16.74 1.59 -1.94
N ILE A 114 -15.50 1.93 -2.31
CA ILE A 114 -14.83 3.14 -1.84
C ILE A 114 -15.60 4.38 -2.30
N ASP A 115 -15.96 4.45 -3.58
CA ASP A 115 -16.67 5.59 -4.17
C ASP A 115 -18.04 5.83 -3.53
N SER A 116 -18.74 4.76 -3.15
CA SER A 116 -20.04 4.86 -2.45
C SER A 116 -19.95 5.55 -1.09
N ARG A 117 -18.75 5.65 -0.51
CA ARG A 117 -18.50 6.31 0.78
C ARG A 117 -18.02 7.75 0.68
N ASN A 118 -18.10 8.38 -0.51
CA ASN A 118 -17.63 9.74 -0.76
C ASN A 118 -16.20 9.99 -0.24
N PRO A 119 -15.18 9.28 -0.74
CA PRO A 119 -13.84 9.32 -0.19
C PRO A 119 -13.15 10.66 -0.45
N GLN A 120 -12.40 11.12 0.54
CA GLN A 120 -11.42 12.17 0.31
C GLN A 120 -10.18 11.58 -0.35
N ARG A 121 -9.85 12.07 -1.55
CA ARG A 121 -8.68 11.62 -2.31
C ARG A 121 -7.49 12.50 -2.01
N VAL A 122 -6.41 11.90 -1.52
CA VAL A 122 -5.14 12.59 -1.25
C VAL A 122 -4.08 12.02 -2.16
N LEU A 123 -3.59 12.85 -3.08
CA LEU A 123 -2.47 12.48 -3.95
C LEU A 123 -1.18 12.67 -3.16
N LEU A 124 -0.56 11.57 -2.75
CA LEU A 124 0.75 11.59 -2.12
C LEU A 124 1.80 11.67 -3.23
N GLN A 125 2.17 12.87 -3.64
CA GLN A 125 3.35 13.07 -4.45
C GLN A 125 4.57 12.85 -3.56
N SER A 126 5.28 11.75 -3.77
CA SER A 126 6.63 11.66 -3.28
C SER A 126 7.53 12.40 -4.28
N ASP A 127 8.00 13.57 -3.92
CA ASP A 127 9.11 14.24 -4.62
C ASP A 127 10.40 13.41 -4.61
N ALA A 128 10.39 12.27 -3.97
CA ALA A 128 11.47 11.31 -3.83
C ALA A 128 11.42 10.17 -4.86
N ALA A 129 10.88 10.40 -6.07
CA ALA A 129 11.42 9.69 -7.22
C ALA A 129 12.76 10.35 -7.59
N TYR A 130 13.70 10.33 -6.65
CA TYR A 130 15.09 10.57 -6.98
C TYR A 130 15.44 9.53 -8.03
N ASP A 131 15.58 9.99 -9.26
CA ASP A 131 16.08 9.16 -10.35
C ASP A 131 17.55 8.85 -10.03
N MET A 132 17.76 7.86 -9.15
CA MET A 132 19.09 7.39 -8.74
C MET A 132 19.90 6.96 -9.96
N THR A 133 19.23 6.61 -11.06
CA THR A 133 19.87 6.32 -12.34
C THR A 133 20.67 7.51 -12.84
N GLY A 134 20.13 8.73 -12.65
CA GLY A 134 20.84 9.97 -12.97
C GLY A 134 22.10 10.16 -12.15
N VAL A 135 22.01 9.98 -10.84
CA VAL A 135 23.14 10.16 -9.92
C VAL A 135 24.20 9.10 -10.15
N VAL A 136 23.82 7.83 -10.29
CA VAL A 136 24.77 6.73 -10.57
C VAL A 136 25.46 6.93 -11.90
N LEU A 137 24.75 7.37 -12.92
CA LEU A 137 25.35 7.63 -14.25
C LEU A 137 26.35 8.80 -14.21
N TRP A 138 26.05 9.88 -13.46
CA TRP A 138 26.99 10.98 -13.27
C TRP A 138 28.21 10.57 -12.48
N LEU A 139 28.05 9.74 -11.45
CA LEU A 139 29.20 9.17 -10.71
C LEU A 139 30.07 8.30 -11.62
N PHE A 140 29.45 7.52 -12.50
CA PHE A 140 30.18 6.70 -13.48
C PHE A 140 30.96 7.56 -14.48
N ILE A 141 30.33 8.62 -14.99
CA ILE A 141 31.00 9.58 -15.89
C ILE A 141 32.21 10.23 -15.20
N LEU A 142 32.06 10.70 -13.96
CA LEU A 142 33.14 11.28 -13.18
C LEU A 142 34.28 10.28 -12.93
N ALA A 143 33.96 9.04 -12.59
CA ALA A 143 34.94 7.97 -12.42
C ALA A 143 35.70 7.66 -13.73
N ALA A 144 35.00 7.62 -14.87
CA ALA A 144 35.58 7.38 -16.18
C ALA A 144 36.58 8.53 -16.58
N ILE A 145 36.21 9.78 -16.26
CA ILE A 145 37.09 10.93 -16.49
C ILE A 145 38.34 10.85 -15.62
N SER A 146 38.20 10.48 -14.33
CA SER A 146 39.34 10.40 -13.39
C SER A 146 40.37 9.31 -13.75
N VAL A 147 39.92 8.26 -14.46
CA VAL A 147 40.77 7.16 -14.96
C VAL A 147 41.35 7.47 -16.37
N GLY A 148 41.01 8.64 -16.94
CA GLY A 148 41.49 9.06 -18.27
C GLY A 148 40.65 8.48 -19.44
N TRP A 149 39.50 7.86 -19.18
CA TRP A 149 38.61 7.30 -20.21
C TRP A 149 37.62 8.36 -20.71
N TRP A 150 38.09 9.52 -21.05
CA TRP A 150 37.28 10.68 -21.46
C TRP A 150 36.39 10.39 -22.69
N GLN A 151 36.82 9.50 -23.59
CA GLN A 151 36.08 9.12 -24.79
C GLN A 151 34.77 8.36 -24.39
N LEU A 152 34.86 7.46 -23.41
CA LEU A 152 33.70 6.74 -22.87
C LEU A 152 32.74 7.69 -22.14
N ALA A 153 33.29 8.62 -21.37
CA ALA A 153 32.49 9.64 -20.69
C ALA A 153 31.72 10.54 -21.68
N ALA A 154 32.32 10.91 -22.80
CA ALA A 154 31.71 11.71 -23.85
C ALA A 154 30.57 10.96 -24.56
N VAL A 155 30.75 9.66 -24.86
CA VAL A 155 29.71 8.83 -25.50
C VAL A 155 28.51 8.65 -24.57
N VAL A 156 28.70 8.29 -23.30
CA VAL A 156 27.62 8.07 -22.33
C VAL A 156 26.92 9.37 -21.99
N GLY A 157 27.64 10.48 -21.81
CA GLY A 157 27.06 11.80 -21.55
C GLY A 157 26.28 12.32 -22.74
N GLY A 158 26.78 12.17 -23.95
CA GLY A 158 26.13 12.58 -25.20
C GLY A 158 24.84 11.78 -25.45
N ALA A 159 24.86 10.47 -25.29
CA ALA A 159 23.68 9.61 -25.43
C ALA A 159 22.53 10.03 -24.47
N ARG A 160 22.87 10.45 -23.25
CA ARG A 160 21.87 10.90 -22.27
C ARG A 160 21.22 12.24 -22.64
N VAL A 161 22.01 13.19 -23.13
CA VAL A 161 21.49 14.49 -23.59
C VAL A 161 20.50 14.29 -24.74
N LEU A 162 20.83 13.41 -25.68
CA LEU A 162 19.95 13.05 -26.79
C LEU A 162 18.68 12.32 -26.34
N ALA A 163 18.77 11.43 -25.33
CA ALA A 163 17.61 10.73 -24.78
C ALA A 163 16.71 11.64 -23.93
N GLY A 164 17.28 12.61 -23.22
CA GLY A 164 16.55 13.60 -22.41
C GLY A 164 15.74 14.58 -23.28
N GLY A 165 16.30 15.03 -24.39
CA GLY A 165 15.64 15.95 -25.31
C GLY A 165 14.36 15.38 -25.96
N ARG A 166 14.29 14.06 -26.18
CA ARG A 166 13.10 13.39 -26.75
C ARG A 166 11.90 13.31 -25.78
N ARG A 167 12.12 13.42 -24.47
CA ARG A 167 11.02 13.42 -23.48
C ARG A 167 10.37 14.79 -23.34
N ALA A 168 11.13 15.88 -23.49
CA ALA A 168 10.60 17.23 -23.48
C ALA A 168 9.67 17.54 -24.68
N ALA A 169 9.98 16.96 -25.86
CA ALA A 169 9.19 17.16 -27.08
C ALA A 169 7.83 16.39 -27.13
N LYS A 170 7.55 15.54 -26.16
CA LYS A 170 6.29 14.78 -26.06
C LYS A 170 5.28 15.38 -25.07
N GLN A 171 5.59 16.49 -24.43
CA GLN A 171 4.72 17.17 -23.44
C GLN A 171 4.17 18.52 -23.96
N THR A 172 4.41 18.86 -25.20
CA THR A 172 3.75 19.93 -25.95
C THR A 172 2.79 19.30 -26.96
#